data_1e0d261b3d260d19c86a5beb681e1809
#
_entry.id   1e0d261b3d260d19c86a5beb681e1809
#
_cell.length_a   1.000
_cell.length_b   1.000
_cell.length_c   1.000
_cell.angle_alpha   90.00
_cell.angle_beta   90.00
_cell.angle_gamma   90.00
#
_symmetry.space_group_name_H-M   'P 1'
#
loop_
_entity.id
_entity.type
_entity.pdbx_description
1 polymer ?
#
loop_
_entity_poly.entity_id
_entity_poly.type
_entity_poly.pdbx_seq_one_letter_code
_entity_poly.pdbx_strand_id
1 'polypeptide(L)'
;PVELREAIRELMTKPAFWWMTAGATVAAFCGYGISSFQSIFLVRAHEITTGEAAIWINAPVSMSSAIGTFATGWLATKLYKKHPGAIAWVPALGLALSIPFYVFAFTTQNLLYAALGLIIGGFVKYGYIAAQYTIGQGVVSMRVRATATAVLLFIANLIGYGCGPLFIG
;
A
#
# COMPACT_ATOMS: atom_id res chain seq x y z
N PRO A 1 11.73 23.78 18.48
CA PRO A 1 10.58 23.26 17.77
C PRO A 1 10.46 23.99 16.44
N VAL A 2 10.38 23.26 15.33
CA VAL A 2 10.14 23.88 14.01
C VAL A 2 8.69 24.31 14.00
N GLU A 3 8.41 25.56 13.64
CA GLU A 3 7.05 26.03 13.50
C GLU A 3 6.36 25.25 12.36
N LEU A 4 5.12 24.83 12.56
CA LEU A 4 4.33 24.07 11.55
C LEU A 4 4.33 24.79 10.20
N ARG A 5 4.31 26.13 10.21
CA ARG A 5 4.35 26.97 9.02
C ARG A 5 5.63 26.79 8.21
N GLU A 6 6.78 26.70 8.88
CA GLU A 6 8.08 26.48 8.23
C GLU A 6 8.16 25.10 7.64
N ALA A 7 7.65 24.07 8.37
CA ALA A 7 7.59 22.71 7.88
C ALA A 7 6.73 22.60 6.61
N ILE A 8 5.53 23.18 6.61
CA ILE A 8 4.66 23.19 5.42
C ILE A 8 5.33 23.93 4.26
N ARG A 9 5.99 25.06 4.52
CA ARG A 9 6.71 25.80 3.47
C ARG A 9 7.82 24.97 2.85
N GLU A 10 8.59 24.21 3.64
CA GLU A 10 9.61 23.30 3.12
C GLU A 10 8.99 22.21 2.27
N LEU A 11 7.88 21.56 2.71
CA LEU A 11 7.18 20.54 1.95
C LEU A 11 6.70 21.03 0.61
N MET A 12 6.16 22.25 0.53
CA MET A 12 5.69 22.86 -0.71
C MET A 12 6.79 23.03 -1.77
N THR A 13 8.06 23.11 -1.36
CA THR A 13 9.20 23.21 -2.28
C THR A 13 9.71 21.87 -2.79
N LYS A 14 9.16 20.74 -2.33
CA LYS A 14 9.64 19.38 -2.63
C LYS A 14 8.65 18.62 -3.52
N PRO A 15 8.72 18.72 -4.85
CA PRO A 15 7.78 18.04 -5.74
C PRO A 15 7.82 16.50 -5.59
N ALA A 16 8.98 15.92 -5.29
CA ALA A 16 9.11 14.48 -5.05
C ALA A 16 8.27 14.00 -3.84
N PHE A 17 8.13 14.83 -2.81
CA PHE A 17 7.26 14.55 -1.67
C PHE A 17 5.80 14.45 -2.11
N TRP A 18 5.32 15.39 -2.92
CA TRP A 18 3.93 15.43 -3.37
C TRP A 18 3.59 14.30 -4.36
N TRP A 19 4.50 13.96 -5.26
CA TRP A 19 4.32 12.80 -6.14
C TRP A 19 4.26 11.50 -5.35
N MET A 20 5.11 11.34 -4.33
CA MET A 20 5.05 10.18 -3.45
C MET A 20 3.76 10.14 -2.63
N THR A 21 3.33 11.28 -2.09
CA THR A 21 2.06 11.41 -1.35
C THR A 21 0.87 11.06 -2.24
N ALA A 22 0.83 11.55 -3.48
CA ALA A 22 -0.23 11.21 -4.44
C ALA A 22 -0.25 9.70 -4.74
N GLY A 23 0.92 9.09 -5.03
CA GLY A 23 1.02 7.65 -5.26
C GLY A 23 0.58 6.82 -4.05
N ALA A 24 1.01 7.21 -2.85
CA ALA A 24 0.60 6.55 -1.60
C ALA A 24 -0.91 6.70 -1.35
N THR A 25 -1.49 7.85 -1.67
CA THR A 25 -2.92 8.11 -1.53
C THR A 25 -3.75 7.22 -2.48
N VAL A 26 -3.35 7.10 -3.74
CA VAL A 26 -4.02 6.19 -4.71
C VAL A 26 -3.88 4.74 -4.27
N ALA A 27 -2.70 4.32 -3.82
CA ALA A 27 -2.48 2.96 -3.31
C ALA A 27 -3.32 2.67 -2.05
N ALA A 28 -3.43 3.64 -1.13
CA ALA A 28 -4.28 3.55 0.05
C ALA A 28 -5.76 3.50 -0.32
N PHE A 29 -6.21 4.36 -1.24
CA PHE A 29 -7.59 4.37 -1.75
C PHE A 29 -8.01 3.00 -2.29
N CYS A 30 -7.23 2.44 -3.22
CA CYS A 30 -7.48 1.10 -3.75
C CYS A 30 -7.36 0.02 -2.66
N GLY A 31 -6.38 0.17 -1.76
CA GLY A 31 -6.11 -0.78 -0.69
C GLY A 31 -7.25 -0.90 0.31
N TYR A 32 -7.71 0.22 0.84
CA TYR A 32 -8.81 0.26 1.82
C TYR A 32 -10.14 -0.12 1.18
N GLY A 33 -10.40 0.33 -0.07
CA GLY A 33 -11.58 -0.07 -0.80
C GLY A 33 -11.66 -1.59 -0.99
N ILE A 34 -10.60 -2.20 -1.53
CA ILE A 34 -10.55 -3.65 -1.71
C ILE A 34 -10.69 -4.38 -0.37
N SER A 35 -9.94 -3.97 0.66
CA SER A 35 -9.97 -4.65 1.97
C SER A 35 -11.34 -4.62 2.63
N SER A 36 -12.11 -3.54 2.48
CA SER A 36 -13.46 -3.41 3.04
C SER A 36 -14.44 -4.39 2.44
N PHE A 37 -14.32 -4.70 1.15
CA PHE A 37 -15.25 -5.57 0.43
C PHE A 37 -14.74 -7.00 0.22
N GLN A 38 -13.44 -7.25 0.40
CA GLN A 38 -12.83 -8.56 0.21
C GLN A 38 -13.53 -9.66 1.01
N SER A 39 -13.77 -9.43 2.30
CA SER A 39 -14.44 -10.43 3.16
C SER A 39 -15.89 -10.66 2.74
N ILE A 40 -16.60 -9.60 2.38
CA ILE A 40 -18.00 -9.69 1.91
C ILE A 40 -18.07 -10.46 0.58
N PHE A 41 -17.13 -10.20 -0.32
CA PHE A 41 -17.00 -10.92 -1.59
C PHE A 41 -16.78 -12.42 -1.34
N LEU A 42 -15.82 -12.79 -0.50
CA LEU A 42 -15.49 -14.18 -0.20
C LEU A 42 -16.69 -14.93 0.39
N VAL A 43 -17.41 -14.32 1.32
CA VAL A 43 -18.61 -14.89 1.94
C VAL A 43 -19.70 -15.11 0.88
N ARG A 44 -19.94 -14.13 0.00
CA ARG A 44 -21.03 -14.21 -1.00
C ARG A 44 -20.69 -15.08 -2.21
N ALA A 45 -19.45 -15.02 -2.69
CA ALA A 45 -19.07 -15.73 -3.91
C ALA A 45 -18.67 -17.18 -3.67
N HIS A 46 -18.20 -17.51 -2.47
CA HIS A 46 -17.71 -18.85 -2.14
C HIS A 46 -18.48 -19.53 -0.99
N GLU A 47 -19.58 -18.91 -0.53
CA GLU A 47 -20.50 -19.46 0.48
C GLU A 47 -19.82 -19.89 1.80
N ILE A 48 -18.72 -19.21 2.16
CA ILE A 48 -18.00 -19.44 3.42
C ILE A 48 -18.46 -18.48 4.52
N THR A 49 -18.24 -18.84 5.77
CA THR A 49 -18.53 -17.96 6.90
C THR A 49 -17.52 -16.82 7.02
N THR A 50 -17.91 -15.71 7.66
CA THR A 50 -16.99 -14.58 7.94
C THR A 50 -15.78 -15.02 8.77
N GLY A 51 -15.97 -15.98 9.70
CA GLY A 51 -14.89 -16.54 10.50
C GLY A 51 -13.88 -17.33 9.67
N GLU A 52 -14.36 -18.15 8.74
CA GLU A 52 -13.49 -18.89 7.81
C GLU A 52 -12.72 -17.95 6.89
N ALA A 53 -13.38 -16.93 6.33
CA ALA A 53 -12.71 -15.91 5.52
C ALA A 53 -11.61 -15.19 6.33
N ALA A 54 -11.86 -14.87 7.59
CA ALA A 54 -10.90 -14.19 8.45
C ALA A 54 -9.66 -15.06 8.72
N ILE A 55 -9.86 -16.31 9.11
CA ILE A 55 -8.77 -17.21 9.55
C ILE A 55 -8.00 -17.79 8.36
N TRP A 56 -8.72 -18.33 7.35
CA TRP A 56 -8.10 -19.09 6.27
C TRP A 56 -7.61 -18.23 5.10
N ILE A 57 -8.11 -17.00 4.97
CA ILE A 57 -7.75 -16.13 3.84
C ILE A 57 -7.15 -14.81 4.33
N ASN A 58 -7.86 -14.02 5.12
CA ASN A 58 -7.39 -12.69 5.49
C ASN A 58 -6.15 -12.71 6.39
N ALA A 59 -6.03 -13.68 7.31
CA ALA A 59 -4.83 -13.83 8.13
C ALA A 59 -3.58 -14.22 7.29
N PRO A 60 -3.61 -15.24 6.42
CA PRO A 60 -2.52 -15.53 5.49
C PRO A 60 -2.18 -14.36 4.55
N VAL A 61 -3.17 -13.63 4.03
CA VAL A 61 -2.96 -12.42 3.20
C VAL A 61 -2.22 -11.35 3.98
N SER A 62 -2.60 -11.11 5.25
CA SER A 62 -1.94 -10.13 6.11
C SER A 62 -0.49 -10.51 6.42
N MET A 63 -0.24 -11.78 6.71
CA MET A 63 1.12 -12.29 6.93
C MET A 63 1.97 -12.17 5.66
N SER A 64 1.44 -12.58 4.52
CA SER A 64 2.09 -12.47 3.23
C SER A 64 2.43 -11.01 2.88
N SER A 65 1.50 -10.08 3.16
CA SER A 65 1.69 -8.65 2.95
C SER A 65 2.80 -8.07 3.81
N ALA A 66 2.89 -8.49 5.09
CA ALA A 66 3.98 -8.10 5.97
C ALA A 66 5.33 -8.59 5.43
N ILE A 67 5.43 -9.87 5.07
CA ILE A 67 6.65 -10.45 4.47
C ILE A 67 7.00 -9.74 3.16
N GLY A 68 6.01 -9.47 2.31
CA GLY A 68 6.16 -8.76 1.05
C GLY A 68 6.70 -7.33 1.23
N THR A 69 6.24 -6.61 2.26
CA THR A 69 6.76 -5.28 2.61
C THR A 69 8.24 -5.33 2.94
N PHE A 70 8.68 -6.30 3.76
CA PHE A 70 10.10 -6.49 4.07
C PHE A 70 10.91 -6.90 2.84
N ALA A 71 10.42 -7.87 2.06
CA ALA A 71 11.09 -8.37 0.86
C ALA A 71 11.29 -7.25 -0.18
N THR A 72 10.24 -6.46 -0.43
CA THR A 72 10.29 -5.32 -1.36
C THR A 72 11.24 -4.23 -0.86
N GLY A 73 11.18 -3.89 0.44
CA GLY A 73 12.10 -2.93 1.05
C GLY A 73 13.57 -3.37 0.97
N TRP A 74 13.84 -4.63 1.24
CA TRP A 74 15.17 -5.21 1.09
C TRP A 74 15.65 -5.19 -0.36
N LEU A 75 14.80 -5.60 -1.30
CA LEU A 75 15.12 -5.61 -2.73
C LEU A 75 15.38 -4.18 -3.24
N ALA A 76 14.53 -3.23 -2.90
CA ALA A 76 14.70 -1.82 -3.27
C ALA A 76 16.02 -1.25 -2.72
N THR A 77 16.36 -1.54 -1.47
CA THR A 77 17.62 -1.10 -0.84
C THR A 77 18.84 -1.74 -1.49
N LYS A 78 18.76 -3.04 -1.84
CA LYS A 78 19.85 -3.75 -2.53
C LYS A 78 20.10 -3.18 -3.93
N LEU A 79 19.04 -2.90 -4.66
CA LEU A 79 19.10 -2.33 -6.01
C LEU A 79 19.47 -0.85 -6.01
N TYR A 80 19.18 -0.13 -4.95
CA TYR A 80 19.53 1.30 -4.80
C TYR A 80 21.01 1.56 -4.97
N LYS A 81 21.87 0.64 -4.55
CA LYS A 81 23.33 0.75 -4.72
C LYS A 81 23.76 0.84 -6.19
N LYS A 82 22.98 0.28 -7.11
CA LYS A 82 23.24 0.30 -8.55
C LYS A 82 22.37 1.32 -9.28
N HIS A 83 21.14 1.51 -8.82
CA HIS A 83 20.12 2.34 -9.44
C HIS A 83 19.39 3.15 -8.37
N PRO A 84 19.71 4.43 -8.16
CA PRO A 84 19.09 5.26 -7.11
C PRO A 84 17.56 5.34 -7.18
N GLY A 85 16.98 5.20 -8.38
CA GLY A 85 15.52 5.16 -8.56
C GLY A 85 14.84 3.89 -8.05
N ALA A 86 15.60 2.83 -7.66
CA ALA A 86 15.02 1.54 -7.26
C ALA A 86 14.05 1.64 -6.07
N ILE A 87 14.26 2.59 -5.17
CA ILE A 87 13.34 2.85 -4.04
C ILE A 87 11.93 3.22 -4.53
N ALA A 88 11.83 3.85 -5.70
CA ALA A 88 10.54 4.25 -6.27
C ALA A 88 9.97 3.20 -7.23
N TRP A 89 10.77 2.70 -8.19
CA TRP A 89 10.22 1.84 -9.24
C TRP A 89 10.00 0.39 -8.80
N VAL A 90 10.76 -0.14 -7.83
CA VAL A 90 10.53 -1.51 -7.31
C VAL A 90 9.14 -1.67 -6.70
N PRO A 91 8.70 -0.82 -5.76
CA PRO A 91 7.33 -0.90 -5.24
C PRO A 91 6.27 -0.51 -6.28
N ALA A 92 6.58 0.36 -7.24
CA ALA A 92 5.65 0.67 -8.33
C ALA A 92 5.39 -0.55 -9.21
N LEU A 93 6.43 -1.33 -9.53
CA LEU A 93 6.28 -2.63 -10.22
C LEU A 93 5.49 -3.63 -9.37
N GLY A 94 5.72 -3.67 -8.06
CA GLY A 94 4.94 -4.51 -7.15
C GLY A 94 3.45 -4.18 -7.19
N LEU A 95 3.08 -2.90 -7.17
CA LEU A 95 1.70 -2.46 -7.33
C LEU A 95 1.13 -2.89 -8.69
N ALA A 96 1.86 -2.69 -9.78
CA ALA A 96 1.41 -3.08 -11.11
C ALA A 96 1.25 -4.60 -11.24
N LEU A 97 2.20 -5.38 -10.71
CA LEU A 97 2.13 -6.85 -10.68
C LEU A 97 0.99 -7.38 -9.80
N SER A 98 0.55 -6.64 -8.80
CA SER A 98 -0.55 -7.07 -7.96
C SER A 98 -1.89 -7.10 -8.71
N ILE A 99 -2.06 -6.28 -9.74
CA ILE A 99 -3.32 -6.14 -10.49
C ILE A 99 -3.79 -7.49 -11.06
N PRO A 100 -3.00 -8.25 -11.86
CA PRO A 100 -3.46 -9.51 -12.42
C PRO A 100 -3.81 -10.55 -11.33
N PHE A 101 -3.11 -10.55 -10.20
CA PHE A 101 -3.43 -11.47 -9.10
C PHE A 101 -4.76 -11.12 -8.43
N TYR A 102 -5.06 -9.86 -8.21
CA TYR A 102 -6.36 -9.44 -7.68
C TYR A 102 -7.48 -9.69 -8.68
N VAL A 103 -7.27 -9.38 -9.97
CA VAL A 103 -8.26 -9.68 -11.03
C VAL A 103 -8.54 -11.19 -11.06
N PHE A 104 -7.50 -12.03 -11.07
CA PHE A 104 -7.65 -13.49 -11.04
C PHE A 104 -8.39 -13.94 -9.77
N ALA A 105 -8.03 -13.43 -8.60
CA ALA A 105 -8.66 -13.79 -7.33
C ALA A 105 -10.16 -13.48 -7.29
N PHE A 106 -10.57 -12.33 -7.84
CA PHE A 106 -11.97 -11.90 -7.84
C PHE A 106 -12.80 -12.48 -9.00
N THR A 107 -12.19 -13.11 -10.00
CA THR A 107 -12.89 -13.72 -11.13
C THR A 107 -12.97 -15.25 -11.06
N THR A 108 -12.13 -15.88 -10.24
CA THR A 108 -12.14 -17.35 -10.11
C THR A 108 -13.26 -17.81 -9.18
N GLN A 109 -13.89 -18.95 -9.57
CA GLN A 109 -14.92 -19.59 -8.74
C GLN A 109 -14.34 -20.57 -7.71
N ASN A 110 -13.06 -20.90 -7.80
CA ASN A 110 -12.42 -21.81 -6.87
C ASN A 110 -11.80 -21.04 -5.69
N LEU A 111 -12.27 -21.34 -4.47
CA LEU A 111 -11.83 -20.68 -3.25
C LEU A 111 -10.31 -20.75 -3.02
N LEU A 112 -9.69 -21.91 -3.31
CA LEU A 112 -8.25 -22.08 -3.13
C LEU A 112 -7.47 -21.16 -4.07
N TYR A 113 -7.87 -21.06 -5.33
CA TYR A 113 -7.22 -20.17 -6.29
C TYR A 113 -7.48 -18.70 -5.98
N ALA A 114 -8.67 -18.35 -5.48
CA ALA A 114 -8.96 -17.01 -4.98
C ALA A 114 -8.04 -16.65 -3.82
N ALA A 115 -7.91 -17.52 -2.83
CA ALA A 115 -7.02 -17.33 -1.68
C ALA A 115 -5.54 -17.18 -2.11
N LEU A 116 -5.05 -18.03 -3.00
CA LEU A 116 -3.68 -17.95 -3.53
C LEU A 116 -3.44 -16.63 -4.28
N GLY A 117 -4.39 -16.21 -5.10
CA GLY A 117 -4.32 -14.93 -5.81
C GLY A 117 -4.25 -13.73 -4.85
N LEU A 118 -5.07 -13.73 -3.79
CA LEU A 118 -5.05 -12.69 -2.76
C LEU A 118 -3.75 -12.68 -1.96
N ILE A 119 -3.20 -13.86 -1.60
CA ILE A 119 -1.95 -14.00 -0.87
C ILE A 119 -0.78 -13.46 -1.70
N ILE A 120 -0.66 -13.87 -2.97
CA ILE A 120 0.41 -13.41 -3.87
C ILE A 120 0.22 -11.93 -4.19
N GLY A 121 -1.00 -11.48 -4.48
CA GLY A 121 -1.33 -10.09 -4.72
C GLY A 121 -0.98 -9.20 -3.52
N GLY A 122 -1.30 -9.64 -2.31
CA GLY A 122 -0.93 -8.99 -1.06
C GLY A 122 0.59 -8.89 -0.87
N PHE A 123 1.32 -9.98 -1.14
CA PHE A 123 2.78 -10.01 -1.04
C PHE A 123 3.45 -8.92 -1.88
N VAL A 124 3.06 -8.77 -3.14
CA VAL A 124 3.71 -7.80 -4.05
C VAL A 124 3.20 -6.38 -3.89
N LYS A 125 1.93 -6.19 -3.49
CA LYS A 125 1.27 -4.89 -3.37
C LYS A 125 1.87 -4.01 -2.28
N TYR A 126 2.04 -4.54 -1.07
CA TYR A 126 2.31 -3.73 0.12
C TYR A 126 3.74 -3.17 0.23
N GLY A 127 4.62 -3.51 -0.73
CA GLY A 127 5.96 -2.94 -0.81
C GLY A 127 6.02 -1.41 -0.90
N TYR A 128 4.96 -0.75 -1.36
CA TYR A 128 4.89 0.71 -1.43
C TYR A 128 4.94 1.39 -0.05
N ILE A 129 4.54 0.69 1.02
CA ILE A 129 4.59 1.22 2.39
C ILE A 129 6.02 1.55 2.80
N ALA A 130 6.99 0.67 2.50
CA ALA A 130 8.39 0.95 2.80
C ALA A 130 8.91 2.16 2.00
N ALA A 131 8.53 2.28 0.73
CA ALA A 131 8.94 3.37 -0.14
C ALA A 131 8.37 4.73 0.28
N GLN A 132 7.10 4.78 0.69
CA GLN A 132 6.47 6.05 1.11
C GLN A 132 7.19 6.67 2.31
N TYR A 133 7.65 5.87 3.28
CA TYR A 133 8.42 6.38 4.41
C TYR A 133 9.83 6.78 3.99
N THR A 134 10.51 5.94 3.20
CA THR A 134 11.89 6.20 2.78
C THR A 134 11.99 7.44 1.92
N ILE A 135 11.12 7.60 0.93
CA ILE A 135 11.12 8.77 0.04
C ILE A 135 10.55 9.99 0.76
N GLY A 136 9.40 9.84 1.44
CA GLY A 136 8.75 10.94 2.14
C GLY A 136 9.65 11.61 3.17
N GLN A 137 10.46 10.84 3.88
CA GLN A 137 11.42 11.36 4.86
C GLN A 137 12.77 11.75 4.24
N GLY A 138 13.16 11.10 3.14
CA GLY A 138 14.47 11.30 2.52
C GLY A 138 14.61 12.63 1.77
N VAL A 139 13.51 13.22 1.32
CA VAL A 139 13.51 14.46 0.52
C VAL A 139 13.41 15.74 1.38
N VAL A 140 13.21 15.61 2.69
CA VAL A 140 13.03 16.72 3.63
C VAL A 140 14.15 16.76 4.67
N SER A 141 14.35 17.93 5.29
CA SER A 141 15.32 18.10 6.38
C SER A 141 14.96 17.22 7.60
N MET A 142 15.97 16.85 8.38
CA MET A 142 15.78 16.00 9.57
C MET A 142 14.75 16.58 10.56
N ARG A 143 14.68 17.92 10.64
CA ARG A 143 13.78 18.64 11.56
C ARG A 143 12.32 18.52 11.17
N VAL A 144 12.02 18.27 9.88
CA VAL A 144 10.66 18.27 9.30
C VAL A 144 10.15 16.84 9.01
N ARG A 145 10.99 15.81 9.16
CA ARG A 145 10.62 14.42 8.83
C ARG A 145 9.35 13.92 9.52
N ALA A 146 9.20 14.23 10.81
CA ALA A 146 8.01 13.83 11.56
C ALA A 146 6.75 14.49 11.00
N THR A 147 6.80 15.79 10.72
CA THR A 147 5.70 16.55 10.12
C THR A 147 5.40 16.07 8.70
N ALA A 148 6.42 15.80 7.88
CA ALA A 148 6.27 15.26 6.55
C ALA A 148 5.55 13.91 6.58
N THR A 149 5.96 13.01 7.46
CA THR A 149 5.28 11.71 7.63
C THR A 149 3.84 11.88 8.09
N ALA A 150 3.58 12.77 9.04
CA ALA A 150 2.23 13.05 9.51
C ALA A 150 1.32 13.59 8.39
N VAL A 151 1.80 14.54 7.59
CA VAL A 151 1.06 15.11 6.45
C VAL A 151 0.80 14.06 5.39
N LEU A 152 1.80 13.25 5.01
CA LEU A 152 1.65 12.17 4.04
C LEU A 152 0.59 11.18 4.50
N LEU A 153 0.70 10.69 5.74
CA LEU A 153 -0.24 9.71 6.29
C LEU A 153 -1.64 10.31 6.47
N PHE A 154 -1.74 11.56 6.89
CA PHE A 154 -3.03 12.23 7.02
C PHE A 154 -3.77 12.28 5.66
N ILE A 155 -3.09 12.73 4.60
CA ILE A 155 -3.69 12.81 3.26
C ILE A 155 -4.03 11.42 2.74
N ALA A 156 -3.09 10.46 2.81
CA ALA A 156 -3.29 9.11 2.31
C ALA A 156 -4.43 8.38 3.04
N ASN A 157 -4.53 8.52 4.36
CA ASN A 157 -5.59 7.88 5.13
C ASN A 157 -6.93 8.62 5.01
N LEU A 158 -6.95 9.95 5.02
CA LEU A 158 -8.18 10.72 4.89
C LEU A 158 -8.87 10.40 3.55
N ILE A 159 -8.14 10.44 2.45
CA ILE A 159 -8.68 10.14 1.12
C ILE A 159 -8.84 8.63 0.93
N GLY A 160 -7.83 7.83 1.31
CA GLY A 160 -7.85 6.40 1.13
C GLY A 160 -8.94 5.72 1.94
N TYR A 161 -8.97 5.95 3.25
CA TYR A 161 -9.96 5.33 4.14
C TYR A 161 -11.33 5.99 4.03
N GLY A 162 -11.36 7.32 3.89
CA GLY A 162 -12.63 8.06 3.79
C GLY A 162 -13.36 7.84 2.48
N CYS A 163 -12.65 7.85 1.35
CA CYS A 163 -13.28 7.76 0.03
C CYS A 163 -13.20 6.36 -0.60
N GLY A 164 -12.16 5.56 -0.32
CA GLY A 164 -11.95 4.26 -0.93
C GLY A 164 -13.16 3.32 -0.84
N PRO A 165 -13.68 3.03 0.36
CA PRO A 165 -14.85 2.17 0.53
C PRO A 165 -16.13 2.73 -0.13
N LEU A 166 -16.31 4.05 -0.15
CA LEU A 166 -17.50 4.69 -0.74
C LEU A 166 -17.57 4.55 -2.27
N PHE A 167 -16.41 4.45 -2.94
CA PHE A 167 -16.38 4.31 -4.39
C PHE A 167 -16.42 2.85 -4.87
N ILE A 168 -16.05 1.91 -4.02
CA ILE A 168 -16.02 0.48 -4.37
C ILE A 168 -17.32 -0.23 -3.94
N GLY A 169 -18.02 0.27 -2.91
CA GLY A 169 -19.33 -0.21 -2.46
C GLY A 169 -20.45 0.44 -3.20
#